data_34e4a6e47e5b711c6582a19e34aac1d4
#
_entry.id   34e4a6e47e5b711c6582a19e34aac1d4
#
_cell.length_a   1.000
_cell.length_b   1.000
_cell.length_c   1.000
_cell.angle_alpha   90.00
_cell.angle_beta   90.00
_cell.angle_gamma   90.00
#
_symmetry.space_group_name_H-M   'P 1'
#
loop_
_entity.id
_entity.type
_entity.pdbx_description
1 polymer ?
#
loop_
_entity_poly.entity_id
_entity_poly.type
_entity_poly.pdbx_seq_one_letter_code
_entity_poly.pdbx_strand_id
1 'polypeptide(L)'
;RIDEEHDLKERYGLKKVGGMREIWREKSALRRHRNQAMKLIGRVDSTEGHYSKEKEQLLNSLTKKGLLQSGADVGDVLEINVEHMLSRRLQSVVYYKGLAPSMRAARNLIVHGHICIGDQRMTVPGYHVLKEEEDSLRYSENSPFLDPEHPFRKELETLRYQEDEEEELEEDSSEKEES
;
A
#
# COMPACT_ATOMS: atom_id res chain seq x y z
N ARG A 1 11.79 17.40 -7.58
CA ARG A 1 11.76 16.83 -6.23
C ARG A 1 10.60 17.34 -5.37
N ILE A 2 10.36 18.64 -5.31
CA ILE A 2 9.20 19.22 -4.58
C ILE A 2 7.91 18.88 -5.33
N ASP A 3 7.92 18.98 -6.64
CA ASP A 3 6.77 18.68 -7.51
C ASP A 3 6.38 17.20 -7.41
N GLU A 4 7.34 16.28 -7.48
CA GLU A 4 7.13 14.84 -7.26
C GLU A 4 6.48 14.54 -5.90
N GLU A 5 6.92 15.23 -4.84
CA GLU A 5 6.37 15.06 -3.50
C GLU A 5 4.93 15.63 -3.40
N HIS A 6 4.63 16.67 -4.17
CA HIS A 6 3.28 17.21 -4.30
C HIS A 6 2.36 16.24 -5.03
N ASP A 7 2.80 15.66 -6.14
CA ASP A 7 2.06 14.67 -6.90
C ASP A 7 1.77 13.43 -6.06
N LEU A 8 2.76 12.91 -5.37
CA LEU A 8 2.58 11.79 -4.43
C LEU A 8 1.59 12.13 -3.32
N LYS A 9 1.66 13.33 -2.77
CA LYS A 9 0.74 13.77 -1.71
C LYS A 9 -0.70 13.80 -2.20
N GLU A 10 -0.95 14.25 -3.43
CA GLU A 10 -2.29 14.32 -4.01
C GLU A 10 -2.79 12.94 -4.41
N ARG A 11 -1.98 12.16 -5.12
CA ARG A 11 -2.30 10.81 -5.55
C ARG A 11 -2.68 9.88 -4.39
N TYR A 12 -1.93 9.93 -3.30
CA TYR A 12 -2.20 9.11 -2.11
C TYR A 12 -3.11 9.79 -1.08
N GLY A 13 -3.75 10.90 -1.41
CA GLY A 13 -4.72 11.57 -0.55
C GLY A 13 -4.20 11.91 0.84
N LEU A 14 -2.92 12.30 0.97
CA LEU A 14 -2.29 12.58 2.25
C LEU A 14 -2.82 13.89 2.85
N LYS A 15 -2.53 14.12 4.14
CA LYS A 15 -2.98 15.34 4.83
C LYS A 15 -2.59 16.60 4.07
N LYS A 16 -3.51 17.55 3.96
CA LYS A 16 -3.24 18.86 3.37
C LYS A 16 -2.10 19.58 4.09
N VAL A 17 -2.14 19.56 5.44
CA VAL A 17 -1.07 20.06 6.30
C VAL A 17 -0.31 18.88 6.89
N GLY A 18 1.01 18.85 6.70
CA GLY A 18 1.89 17.80 7.21
C GLY A 18 1.97 16.50 6.38
N GLY A 19 1.26 16.41 5.24
CA GLY A 19 1.33 15.24 4.35
C GLY A 19 2.73 14.93 3.83
N MET A 20 3.55 15.97 3.58
CA MET A 20 4.95 15.79 3.21
C MET A 20 5.76 15.02 4.25
N ARG A 21 5.45 15.18 5.54
CA ARG A 21 6.11 14.42 6.62
C ARG A 21 5.83 12.93 6.53
N GLU A 22 4.65 12.56 6.05
CA GLU A 22 4.29 11.15 5.81
C GLU A 22 5.20 10.57 4.71
N ILE A 23 5.39 11.27 3.60
CA ILE A 23 6.30 10.87 2.51
C ILE A 23 7.75 10.78 3.02
N TRP A 24 8.20 11.73 3.79
CA TRP A 24 9.58 11.71 4.32
C TRP A 24 9.83 10.56 5.30
N ARG A 25 8.82 10.13 6.05
CA ARG A 25 8.89 8.93 6.89
C ARG A 25 9.09 7.67 6.04
N GLU A 26 8.31 7.54 4.97
CA GLU A 26 8.43 6.40 4.06
C GLU A 26 9.78 6.41 3.33
N LYS A 27 10.23 7.56 2.83
CA LYS A 27 11.58 7.71 2.25
C LYS A 27 12.68 7.34 3.25
N SER A 28 12.53 7.70 4.53
CA SER A 28 13.49 7.36 5.57
C SER A 28 13.48 5.87 5.92
N ALA A 29 12.31 5.25 5.93
CA ALA A 29 12.16 3.81 6.14
C ALA A 29 12.80 3.03 4.98
N LEU A 30 12.52 3.42 3.74
CA LEU A 30 13.10 2.84 2.54
C LEU A 30 14.63 2.95 2.54
N ARG A 31 15.18 4.11 2.91
CA ARG A 31 16.62 4.31 3.03
C ARG A 31 17.25 3.33 4.02
N ARG A 32 16.59 3.07 5.15
CA ARG A 32 17.08 2.09 6.14
C ARG A 32 17.13 0.69 5.57
N HIS A 33 16.09 0.27 4.86
CA HIS A 33 16.03 -1.05 4.21
C HIS A 33 17.12 -1.19 3.13
N ARG A 34 17.28 -0.18 2.27
CA ARG A 34 18.34 -0.16 1.25
C ARG A 34 19.75 -0.20 1.86
N ASN A 35 19.99 0.58 2.91
CA ASN A 35 21.28 0.58 3.58
C ASN A 35 21.60 -0.78 4.24
N GLN A 36 20.60 -1.44 4.80
CA GLN A 36 20.75 -2.78 5.36
C GLN A 36 21.04 -3.80 4.26
N ALA A 37 20.32 -3.74 3.15
CA ALA A 37 20.56 -4.60 1.97
C ALA A 37 21.96 -4.41 1.40
N MET A 38 22.42 -3.17 1.21
CA MET A 38 23.77 -2.87 0.71
C MET A 38 24.86 -3.44 1.62
N LYS A 39 24.69 -3.38 2.95
CA LYS A 39 25.65 -3.99 3.88
C LYS A 39 25.70 -5.51 3.75
N LEU A 40 24.57 -6.15 3.47
CA LEU A 40 24.47 -7.60 3.31
C LEU A 40 25.04 -8.05 1.96
N ILE A 41 24.82 -7.31 0.87
CA ILE A 41 25.38 -7.59 -0.46
C ILE A 41 26.92 -7.60 -0.40
N GLY A 42 27.52 -6.63 0.29
CA GLY A 42 28.97 -6.54 0.43
C GLY A 42 29.63 -7.67 1.25
N ARG A 43 28.83 -8.56 1.87
CA ARG A 43 29.29 -9.62 2.77
C ARG A 43 28.83 -11.02 2.37
N VAL A 44 28.40 -11.20 1.11
CA VAL A 44 27.89 -12.47 0.58
C VAL A 44 28.89 -13.62 0.73
N ASP A 45 30.18 -13.34 0.72
CA ASP A 45 31.24 -14.35 0.84
C ASP A 45 31.56 -14.76 2.29
N SER A 46 30.99 -14.11 3.29
CA SER A 46 31.18 -14.50 4.68
C SER A 46 30.24 -15.66 5.02
N THR A 47 30.81 -16.85 5.20
CA THR A 47 30.11 -18.06 5.67
C THR A 47 29.64 -18.00 7.12
N GLU A 48 29.67 -16.83 7.73
CA GLU A 48 29.19 -16.60 9.08
C GLU A 48 27.67 -16.66 9.12
N GLY A 49 27.13 -17.61 9.86
CA GLY A 49 25.69 -17.84 9.98
C GLY A 49 24.87 -16.67 10.50
N HIS A 50 25.52 -15.64 11.05
CA HIS A 50 24.91 -14.41 11.47
C HIS A 50 24.38 -13.58 10.28
N TYR A 51 25.19 -13.41 9.23
CA TYR A 51 24.79 -12.64 8.04
C TYR A 51 23.71 -13.36 7.22
N SER A 52 23.75 -14.67 7.15
CA SER A 52 22.70 -15.48 6.54
C SER A 52 21.35 -15.27 7.25
N LYS A 53 21.35 -15.25 8.58
CA LYS A 53 20.17 -15.00 9.38
C LYS A 53 19.64 -13.56 9.21
N GLU A 54 20.52 -12.56 9.20
CA GLU A 54 20.12 -11.17 8.95
C GLU A 54 19.51 -10.99 7.56
N LYS A 55 20.09 -11.62 6.53
CA LYS A 55 19.54 -11.63 5.17
C LYS A 55 18.15 -12.23 5.16
N GLU A 56 17.97 -13.39 5.73
CA GLU A 56 16.69 -14.08 5.81
C GLU A 56 15.64 -13.27 6.58
N GLN A 57 16.02 -12.69 7.70
CA GLN A 57 15.12 -11.83 8.51
C GLN A 57 14.67 -10.59 7.75
N LEU A 58 15.58 -9.93 7.02
CA LEU A 58 15.25 -8.76 6.20
C LEU A 58 14.25 -9.14 5.09
N LEU A 59 14.57 -10.19 4.32
CA LEU A 59 13.71 -10.64 3.23
C LEU A 59 12.34 -11.10 3.72
N ASN A 60 12.29 -11.89 4.78
CA ASN A 60 11.03 -12.34 5.40
C ASN A 60 10.18 -11.17 5.89
N SER A 61 10.82 -10.17 6.52
CA SER A 61 10.11 -8.97 7.00
C SER A 61 9.50 -8.16 5.85
N LEU A 62 10.21 -7.99 4.74
CA LEU A 62 9.75 -7.25 3.57
C LEU A 62 8.69 -8.03 2.78
N THR A 63 8.82 -9.36 2.71
CA THR A 63 7.81 -10.24 2.09
C THR A 63 6.50 -10.21 2.87
N LYS A 64 6.56 -10.28 4.22
CA LYS A 64 5.37 -10.15 5.07
C LYS A 64 4.66 -8.81 4.89
N LYS A 65 5.42 -7.74 4.69
CA LYS A 65 4.85 -6.41 4.38
C LYS A 65 4.30 -6.29 2.95
N GLY A 66 4.48 -7.30 2.12
CA GLY A 66 4.05 -7.29 0.72
C GLY A 66 4.88 -6.36 -0.18
N LEU A 67 6.08 -5.98 0.25
CA LEU A 67 7.01 -5.15 -0.53
C LEU A 67 7.88 -5.98 -1.48
N LEU A 68 8.08 -7.25 -1.18
CA LEU A 68 8.79 -8.22 -2.00
C LEU A 68 7.95 -9.46 -2.24
N GLN A 69 8.21 -10.14 -3.32
CA GLN A 69 7.65 -11.46 -3.60
C GLN A 69 8.41 -12.56 -2.85
N SER A 70 7.78 -13.71 -2.68
CA SER A 70 8.44 -14.88 -2.10
C SER A 70 9.56 -15.35 -3.03
N GLY A 71 10.77 -15.57 -2.48
CA GLY A 71 11.94 -15.96 -3.25
C GLY A 71 12.78 -14.79 -3.81
N ALA A 72 12.42 -13.54 -3.51
CA ALA A 72 13.21 -12.38 -3.87
C ALA A 72 14.60 -12.38 -3.23
N ASP A 73 15.56 -11.76 -3.88
CA ASP A 73 16.93 -11.60 -3.37
C ASP A 73 17.15 -10.21 -2.75
N VAL A 74 18.32 -10.06 -2.11
CA VAL A 74 18.70 -8.78 -1.47
C VAL A 74 18.83 -7.65 -2.49
N GLY A 75 19.18 -7.96 -3.74
CA GLY A 75 19.20 -7.02 -4.85
C GLY A 75 17.85 -6.35 -5.09
N ASP A 76 16.77 -7.12 -5.01
CA ASP A 76 15.39 -6.64 -5.25
C ASP A 76 14.94 -5.59 -4.21
N VAL A 77 15.55 -5.60 -3.02
CA VAL A 77 15.31 -4.57 -2.00
C VAL A 77 15.70 -3.17 -2.49
N LEU A 78 16.70 -3.08 -3.37
CA LEU A 78 17.15 -1.81 -3.93
C LEU A 78 16.19 -1.24 -4.99
N GLU A 79 15.37 -2.10 -5.57
CA GLU A 79 14.36 -1.71 -6.57
C GLU A 79 13.07 -1.16 -5.95
N ILE A 80 12.85 -1.39 -4.66
CA ILE A 80 11.68 -0.87 -3.95
C ILE A 80 11.66 0.65 -3.99
N ASN A 81 10.56 1.24 -4.45
CA ASN A 81 10.34 2.66 -4.54
C ASN A 81 9.46 3.19 -3.40
N VAL A 82 9.42 4.52 -3.25
CA VAL A 82 8.55 5.18 -2.24
C VAL A 82 7.08 4.89 -2.51
N GLU A 83 6.69 4.77 -3.75
CA GLU A 83 5.32 4.43 -4.15
C GLU A 83 4.91 3.05 -3.64
N HIS A 84 5.80 2.05 -3.71
CA HIS A 84 5.55 0.74 -3.12
C HIS A 84 5.31 0.82 -1.60
N MET A 85 6.06 1.69 -0.90
CA MET A 85 5.84 1.92 0.53
C MET A 85 4.50 2.58 0.80
N LEU A 86 4.10 3.57 0.02
CA LEU A 86 2.84 4.28 0.15
C LEU A 86 1.64 3.40 -0.20
N SER A 87 1.76 2.53 -1.20
CA SER A 87 0.69 1.61 -1.61
C SER A 87 0.39 0.54 -0.55
N ARG A 88 1.33 0.22 0.33
CA ARG A 88 1.12 -0.74 1.44
C ARG A 88 0.53 -0.13 2.70
N ARG A 89 0.26 1.16 2.72
CA ARG A 89 -0.45 1.82 3.83
C ARG A 89 -1.92 1.44 3.84
N LEU A 90 -2.51 1.37 5.04
CA LEU A 90 -3.92 1.00 5.21
C LEU A 90 -4.86 1.86 4.35
N GLN A 91 -4.59 3.17 4.26
CA GLN A 91 -5.37 4.08 3.42
C GLN A 91 -5.39 3.64 1.95
N SER A 92 -4.24 3.29 1.40
CA SER A 92 -4.12 2.84 0.01
C SER A 92 -4.75 1.46 -0.20
N VAL A 93 -4.52 0.53 0.73
CA VAL A 93 -5.09 -0.83 0.65
C VAL A 93 -6.61 -0.80 0.72
N VAL A 94 -7.21 0.04 1.57
CA VAL A 94 -8.68 0.24 1.66
C VAL A 94 -9.24 0.74 0.33
N TYR A 95 -8.56 1.67 -0.32
CA TYR A 95 -8.96 2.15 -1.64
C TYR A 95 -8.84 1.05 -2.71
N TYR A 96 -7.70 0.36 -2.79
CA TYR A 96 -7.49 -0.71 -3.79
C TYR A 96 -8.41 -1.92 -3.59
N LYS A 97 -8.79 -2.23 -2.36
CA LYS A 97 -9.81 -3.25 -2.05
C LYS A 97 -11.24 -2.80 -2.41
N GLY A 98 -11.41 -1.56 -2.84
CA GLY A 98 -12.69 -1.01 -3.25
C GLY A 98 -13.66 -0.77 -2.09
N LEU A 99 -13.16 -0.52 -0.88
CA LEU A 99 -13.97 -0.14 0.28
C LEU A 99 -14.23 1.36 0.34
N ALA A 100 -13.57 2.15 -0.48
CA ALA A 100 -13.73 3.60 -0.56
C ALA A 100 -13.61 4.09 -2.00
N PRO A 101 -14.37 5.13 -2.41
CA PRO A 101 -14.36 5.66 -3.77
C PRO A 101 -13.12 6.50 -4.09
N SER A 102 -12.36 6.92 -3.08
CA SER A 102 -11.14 7.69 -3.27
C SER A 102 -10.17 7.51 -2.11
N MET A 103 -8.90 7.86 -2.32
CA MET A 103 -7.89 7.85 -1.26
C MET A 103 -8.27 8.74 -0.06
N ARG A 104 -8.91 9.89 -0.30
CA ARG A 104 -9.38 10.78 0.77
C ARG A 104 -10.57 10.21 1.53
N ALA A 105 -11.49 9.57 0.83
CA ALA A 105 -12.62 8.87 1.44
C ALA A 105 -12.12 7.69 2.31
N ALA A 106 -11.16 6.91 1.81
CA ALA A 106 -10.51 5.85 2.57
C ALA A 106 -9.92 6.37 3.88
N ARG A 107 -9.22 7.51 3.83
CA ARG A 107 -8.69 8.14 5.04
C ARG A 107 -9.77 8.50 6.05
N ASN A 108 -10.87 9.09 5.60
CA ASN A 108 -11.98 9.45 6.47
C ASN A 108 -12.62 8.22 7.11
N LEU A 109 -12.86 7.17 6.34
CA LEU A 109 -13.40 5.91 6.87
C LEU A 109 -12.52 5.31 7.97
N ILE A 110 -11.20 5.32 7.78
CA ILE A 110 -10.25 4.81 8.77
C ILE A 110 -10.25 5.68 10.03
N VAL A 111 -10.11 7.00 9.88
CA VAL A 111 -10.04 7.93 11.02
C VAL A 111 -11.31 7.88 11.85
N HIS A 112 -12.48 7.72 11.22
CA HIS A 112 -13.75 7.57 11.91
C HIS A 112 -14.04 6.15 12.41
N GLY A 113 -13.12 5.21 12.16
CA GLY A 113 -13.17 3.85 12.70
C GLY A 113 -14.20 2.94 12.05
N HIS A 114 -14.46 3.14 10.76
CA HIS A 114 -15.34 2.27 9.98
C HIS A 114 -14.63 1.03 9.42
N ILE A 115 -13.32 0.96 9.53
CA ILE A 115 -12.49 -0.13 8.98
C ILE A 115 -11.91 -0.98 10.11
N CYS A 116 -11.95 -2.30 9.94
CA CYS A 116 -11.34 -3.30 10.81
C CYS A 116 -10.39 -4.20 10.02
N ILE A 117 -9.36 -4.68 10.69
CA ILE A 117 -8.55 -5.82 10.25
C ILE A 117 -8.86 -6.98 11.21
N GLY A 118 -9.53 -8.01 10.69
CA GLY A 118 -10.09 -9.04 11.57
C GLY A 118 -11.08 -8.43 12.55
N ASP A 119 -10.85 -8.60 13.84
CA ASP A 119 -11.70 -8.06 14.91
C ASP A 119 -11.20 -6.71 15.44
N GLN A 120 -10.05 -6.24 14.97
CA GLN A 120 -9.47 -5.01 15.46
C GLN A 120 -9.88 -3.81 14.61
N ARG A 121 -10.51 -2.83 15.26
CA ARG A 121 -10.83 -1.54 14.66
C ARG A 121 -9.56 -0.71 14.42
N MET A 122 -9.39 -0.25 13.19
CA MET A 122 -8.23 0.52 12.75
C MET A 122 -8.59 2.00 12.59
N THR A 123 -7.76 2.87 13.17
CA THR A 123 -7.94 4.34 13.10
C THR A 123 -6.71 5.08 12.57
N VAL A 124 -5.65 4.37 12.22
CA VAL A 124 -4.38 4.94 11.75
C VAL A 124 -4.21 4.70 10.26
N PRO A 125 -4.40 5.72 9.40
CA PRO A 125 -4.30 5.58 7.94
C PRO A 125 -2.89 5.17 7.46
N GLY A 126 -1.86 5.54 8.23
CA GLY A 126 -0.46 5.23 7.90
C GLY A 126 0.02 3.86 8.37
N TYR A 127 -0.86 2.98 8.86
CA TYR A 127 -0.50 1.62 9.23
C TYR A 127 -0.10 0.82 7.98
N HIS A 128 1.03 0.11 8.03
CA HIS A 128 1.45 -0.79 6.96
C HIS A 128 0.75 -2.13 7.10
N VAL A 129 -0.12 -2.45 6.17
CA VAL A 129 -0.89 -3.70 6.16
C VAL A 129 0.01 -4.85 5.76
N LEU A 130 0.04 -5.90 6.58
CA LEU A 130 0.72 -7.15 6.24
C LEU A 130 -0.06 -7.89 5.16
N LYS A 131 0.64 -8.69 4.36
CA LYS A 131 0.02 -9.46 3.29
C LYS A 131 -1.06 -10.42 3.80
N GLU A 132 -0.84 -11.01 4.97
CA GLU A 132 -1.80 -11.91 5.64
C GLU A 132 -3.04 -11.17 6.19
N GLU A 133 -2.89 -9.89 6.55
CA GLU A 133 -3.97 -9.06 7.08
C GLU A 133 -4.90 -8.53 5.99
N GLU A 134 -4.42 -8.49 4.77
CA GLU A 134 -5.13 -7.90 3.62
C GLU A 134 -6.47 -8.58 3.34
N ASP A 135 -6.54 -9.89 3.53
CA ASP A 135 -7.76 -10.67 3.31
C ASP A 135 -8.79 -10.51 4.45
N SER A 136 -8.35 -10.10 5.63
CA SER A 136 -9.22 -9.84 6.79
C SER A 136 -9.67 -8.39 6.92
N LEU A 137 -9.39 -7.55 5.92
CA LEU A 137 -9.81 -6.15 5.86
C LEU A 137 -11.32 -6.06 5.55
N ARG A 138 -12.07 -5.41 6.44
CA ARG A 138 -13.53 -5.29 6.34
C ARG A 138 -14.07 -4.02 6.99
N TYR A 139 -15.33 -3.70 6.74
CA TYR A 139 -16.04 -2.69 7.53
C TYR A 139 -16.25 -3.16 8.96
N SER A 140 -16.22 -2.21 9.91
CA SER A 140 -16.56 -2.48 11.30
C SER A 140 -18.01 -2.93 11.45
N GLU A 141 -18.30 -3.83 12.39
CA GLU A 141 -19.66 -4.30 12.67
C GLU A 141 -20.63 -3.19 13.06
N ASN A 142 -20.12 -2.14 13.70
CA ASN A 142 -20.90 -0.98 14.09
C ASN A 142 -20.96 0.11 13.01
N SER A 143 -20.41 -0.15 11.82
CA SER A 143 -20.42 0.81 10.72
C SER A 143 -21.72 0.71 9.92
N PRO A 144 -22.39 1.83 9.60
CA PRO A 144 -23.54 1.82 8.71
C PRO A 144 -23.18 1.35 7.29
N PHE A 145 -21.91 1.43 6.92
CA PHE A 145 -21.41 0.98 5.60
C PHE A 145 -21.27 -0.55 5.47
N LEU A 146 -21.50 -1.28 6.54
CA LEU A 146 -21.60 -2.75 6.49
C LEU A 146 -22.84 -3.19 5.71
N ASP A 147 -23.92 -2.41 5.75
CA ASP A 147 -25.15 -2.68 5.01
C ASP A 147 -24.95 -2.45 3.50
N PRO A 148 -25.13 -3.49 2.65
CA PRO A 148 -25.01 -3.38 1.20
C PRO A 148 -26.03 -2.39 0.59
N GLU A 149 -27.18 -2.22 1.21
CA GLU A 149 -28.26 -1.32 0.75
C GLU A 149 -27.98 0.16 1.04
N HIS A 150 -26.95 0.47 1.83
CA HIS A 150 -26.60 1.85 2.15
C HIS A 150 -26.25 2.65 0.88
N PRO A 151 -26.73 3.89 0.71
CA PRO A 151 -26.51 4.70 -0.49
C PRO A 151 -25.04 4.83 -0.89
N PHE A 152 -24.16 4.98 0.09
CA PHE A 152 -22.72 5.01 -0.12
C PHE A 152 -22.18 3.75 -0.80
N ARG A 153 -22.69 2.57 -0.43
CA ARG A 153 -22.27 1.31 -1.04
C ARG A 153 -22.73 1.20 -2.49
N LYS A 154 -23.96 1.64 -2.78
CA LYS A 154 -24.50 1.66 -4.15
C LYS A 154 -23.73 2.65 -5.04
N GLU A 155 -23.40 3.82 -4.51
CA GLU A 155 -22.56 4.78 -5.22
C GLU A 155 -21.16 4.22 -5.51
N LEU A 156 -20.55 3.56 -4.53
CA LEU A 156 -19.25 2.91 -4.68
C LEU A 156 -19.26 1.84 -5.78
N GLU A 157 -20.28 1.00 -5.83
CA GLU A 157 -20.44 -0.02 -6.86
C GLU A 157 -20.59 0.62 -8.25
N THR A 158 -21.38 1.68 -8.36
CA THR A 158 -21.57 2.41 -9.62
C THR A 158 -20.28 3.01 -10.14
N LEU A 159 -19.47 3.61 -9.27
CA LEU A 159 -18.17 4.17 -9.64
C LEU A 159 -17.18 3.10 -10.10
N ARG A 160 -17.17 1.95 -9.44
CA ARG A 160 -16.30 0.83 -9.85
C ARG A 160 -16.66 0.28 -11.22
N TYR A 161 -17.95 0.11 -11.50
CA TYR A 161 -18.38 -0.31 -12.84
C TYR A 161 -17.97 0.67 -13.94
N GLN A 162 -17.98 1.99 -13.64
CA GLN A 162 -17.53 3.01 -14.59
C GLN A 162 -16.01 2.96 -14.82
N GLU A 163 -15.23 2.76 -13.75
CA GLU A 163 -13.76 2.61 -13.84
C GLU A 163 -13.39 1.35 -14.64
N ASP A 164 -14.04 0.21 -14.38
CA ASP A 164 -13.82 -1.04 -15.11
C ASP A 164 -14.16 -0.88 -16.62
N GLU A 165 -15.27 -0.22 -16.95
CA GLU A 165 -15.67 0.06 -18.35
C GLU A 165 -14.67 1.01 -19.05
N GLU A 166 -14.14 2.01 -18.35
CA GLU A 166 -13.12 2.92 -18.90
C GLU A 166 -11.81 2.19 -19.16
N GLU A 167 -11.35 1.34 -18.24
CA GLU A 167 -10.13 0.53 -18.42
C GLU A 167 -10.26 -0.43 -19.60
N GLU A 168 -11.40 -1.13 -19.75
CA GLU A 168 -11.64 -2.02 -20.90
C GLU A 168 -11.62 -1.25 -22.24
N LEU A 169 -12.15 -0.02 -22.28
CA LEU A 169 -12.15 0.81 -23.49
C LEU A 169 -10.74 1.31 -23.84
N GLU A 170 -9.91 1.61 -22.83
CA GLU A 170 -8.52 2.01 -23.03
C GLU A 170 -7.66 0.84 -23.53
N GLU A 171 -7.84 -0.36 -22.96
CA GLU A 171 -7.15 -1.57 -23.44
C GLU A 171 -7.51 -1.90 -24.89
N ASP A 172 -8.80 -1.88 -25.24
CA ASP A 172 -9.28 -2.11 -26.61
C ASP A 172 -8.75 -1.07 -27.61
N SER A 173 -8.55 0.17 -27.18
CA SER A 173 -8.01 1.23 -28.02
C SER A 173 -6.51 1.07 -28.27
N SER A 174 -5.78 0.63 -27.26
CA SER A 174 -4.34 0.40 -27.36
C SER A 174 -3.98 -0.81 -28.23
N GLU A 175 -4.78 -1.88 -28.18
CA GLU A 175 -4.60 -3.05 -29.04
C GLU A 175 -4.88 -2.74 -30.53
N LYS A 176 -5.75 -1.79 -30.82
CA LYS A 176 -6.06 -1.35 -32.18
C LYS A 176 -5.01 -0.43 -32.80
N GLU A 177 -4.21 0.25 -31.96
CA GLU A 177 -3.11 1.10 -32.43
C GLU A 177 -1.81 0.29 -32.69
N GLU A 178 -1.66 -0.88 -32.10
CA GLU A 178 -0.52 -1.78 -32.31
C GLU A 178 -0.70 -2.78 -33.47
N SER A 179 -1.88 -2.84 -34.09
CA SER A 179 -2.19 -3.75 -35.20
C SER A 179 -2.16 -3.05 -36.56
#